data_317c0528d966372c56ff38f943cfbeaf
#
_entry.id   317c0528d966372c56ff38f943cfbeaf
#
_cell.length_a   1.000
_cell.length_b   1.000
_cell.length_c   1.000
_cell.angle_alpha   90.00
_cell.angle_beta   90.00
_cell.angle_gamma   90.00
#
_symmetry.space_group_name_H-M   'P 1'
#
loop_
_entity.id
_entity.type
_entity.pdbx_description
1 polymer ?
#
loop_
_entity_poly.entity_id
_entity_poly.type
_entity_poly.pdbx_seq_one_letter_code
_entity_poly.pdbx_strand_id
1 'polypeptide(L)'
;MGVSGVGKSTIGSLLSEKLNIPFFDGDDFHPEENILKMSKGEPLNDDDRLGWLQTLNKLAIEQLVNKGCVIVCSALKEKYRDILNTDIKERAEWVFLNGSFEQIKQRINDRKGHFMSSDLLKSQFDILEAPKNAIEIDINLSPNNIVEMISKEILKKSEFGLFGLGVMGKSLSRNLANKGFNISLFNRHVEGVEEDVAKKFKNEFKELSSSLAFDNIESFVNSLQKPRKIMLMVNAGKIVDYVIEDLLPFLDAGDILIDGGNSNYNKTKERFHYLKSKNIHFVGTGVSGGEEGALKGPSIMPGCDKDVYKDIQPFLEAIAAKDANNLPCCTHIGTEGSGHFVKMVHNGIEYAEMQLLAEVYVMLKALGNNPDQIATILESWKASTNSYLLEITIDILRKKEGDDWLVNKIMDKAGNKGTGNWTTISTAELGVPSTMIASALFARYTSFYKEERITASENFEKNTTSNLNLTTDDILKAYQFARIINHYQGFKLIQEASKSYSWNLNLSELARIWTGGCIIKSDLMVEFVDIFKTTDNLLTNKIIIKKIKLLKPSIKKVVSEGILNELAIPTFSEAINFLNSFAVADSSANLIQAQRDYFGAHTYQRKDDNSKKFYHTDWINN
;
A
#
# COMPACT_ATOMS: atom_id res chain seq x y z
N MET A 1 -8.00 -31.62 19.29
CA MET A 1 -7.16 -32.63 19.94
C MET A 1 -7.88 -33.23 21.15
N GLY A 2 -7.36 -34.32 21.74
CA GLY A 2 -7.89 -34.98 22.93
C GLY A 2 -7.67 -36.49 22.86
N VAL A 3 -7.98 -37.21 23.95
CA VAL A 3 -7.81 -38.65 24.03
C VAL A 3 -8.74 -39.41 23.06
N SER A 4 -8.50 -40.68 22.84
CA SER A 4 -9.37 -41.52 22.00
C SER A 4 -10.76 -41.61 22.60
N GLY A 5 -11.80 -41.61 21.74
CA GLY A 5 -13.21 -41.68 22.21
C GLY A 5 -13.87 -40.35 22.54
N VAL A 6 -13.15 -39.20 22.57
CA VAL A 6 -13.76 -37.88 22.83
C VAL A 6 -14.63 -37.35 21.69
N GLY A 7 -14.54 -37.92 20.47
CA GLY A 7 -15.37 -37.51 19.33
C GLY A 7 -14.63 -36.63 18.31
N LYS A 8 -13.28 -36.65 18.27
CA LYS A 8 -12.45 -35.82 17.39
C LYS A 8 -12.91 -35.87 15.92
N SER A 9 -12.99 -37.04 15.30
CA SER A 9 -13.34 -37.19 13.89
C SER A 9 -14.75 -36.66 13.57
N THR A 10 -15.74 -36.93 14.46
CA THR A 10 -17.11 -36.41 14.30
C THR A 10 -17.13 -34.88 14.36
N ILE A 11 -16.51 -34.29 15.39
CA ILE A 11 -16.47 -32.83 15.54
C ILE A 11 -15.64 -32.18 14.44
N GLY A 12 -14.50 -32.79 14.08
CA GLY A 12 -13.61 -32.28 13.01
C GLY A 12 -14.31 -32.23 11.65
N SER A 13 -15.03 -33.29 11.27
CA SER A 13 -15.79 -33.35 10.02
C SER A 13 -16.89 -32.29 9.98
N LEU A 14 -17.70 -32.19 11.02
CA LEU A 14 -18.77 -31.19 11.12
C LEU A 14 -18.21 -29.75 11.13
N LEU A 15 -17.07 -29.52 11.78
CA LEU A 15 -16.41 -28.22 11.80
C LEU A 15 -15.86 -27.84 10.42
N SER A 16 -15.27 -28.80 9.72
CA SER A 16 -14.80 -28.67 8.34
C SER A 16 -15.93 -28.25 7.38
N GLU A 17 -17.08 -28.92 7.45
CA GLU A 17 -18.28 -28.56 6.70
C GLU A 17 -18.75 -27.14 7.03
N LYS A 18 -18.81 -26.80 8.31
CA LYS A 18 -19.24 -25.48 8.78
C LYS A 18 -18.32 -24.35 8.32
N LEU A 19 -17.00 -24.57 8.32
CA LEU A 19 -15.99 -23.59 7.90
C LEU A 19 -15.72 -23.63 6.39
N ASN A 20 -16.25 -24.61 5.67
CA ASN A 20 -16.00 -24.86 4.23
C ASN A 20 -14.51 -24.98 3.89
N ILE A 21 -13.78 -25.79 4.68
CA ILE A 21 -12.35 -26.10 4.51
C ILE A 21 -12.11 -27.61 4.59
N PRO A 22 -11.02 -28.17 4.01
CA PRO A 22 -10.72 -29.60 4.02
C PRO A 22 -10.62 -30.20 5.44
N PHE A 23 -11.04 -31.47 5.57
CA PHE A 23 -10.90 -32.29 6.79
C PHE A 23 -9.88 -33.40 6.57
N PHE A 24 -9.03 -33.62 7.57
CA PHE A 24 -8.06 -34.71 7.62
C PHE A 24 -8.08 -35.39 8.99
N ASP A 25 -8.24 -36.72 9.01
CA ASP A 25 -8.04 -37.51 10.23
C ASP A 25 -6.57 -37.88 10.32
N GLY A 26 -5.90 -37.47 11.40
CA GLY A 26 -4.49 -37.75 11.62
C GLY A 26 -4.15 -39.23 11.70
N ASP A 27 -5.14 -40.06 12.08
CA ASP A 27 -4.93 -41.51 12.19
C ASP A 27 -4.72 -42.16 10.81
N ASP A 28 -5.20 -41.53 9.71
CA ASP A 28 -4.98 -42.00 8.33
C ASP A 28 -3.53 -41.83 7.84
N PHE A 29 -2.73 -41.06 8.54
CA PHE A 29 -1.34 -40.75 8.17
C PHE A 29 -0.29 -41.50 9.00
N HIS A 30 -0.71 -42.51 9.80
CA HIS A 30 0.26 -43.34 10.52
C HIS A 30 1.04 -44.25 9.57
N PRO A 31 2.36 -44.39 9.77
CA PRO A 31 3.15 -45.40 9.06
C PRO A 31 2.63 -46.83 9.36
N GLU A 32 2.81 -47.75 8.45
CA GLU A 32 2.35 -49.15 8.59
C GLU A 32 2.88 -49.82 9.85
N GLU A 33 4.12 -49.50 10.26
CA GLU A 33 4.72 -50.01 11.52
C GLU A 33 3.94 -49.56 12.76
N ASN A 34 3.47 -48.34 12.78
CA ASN A 34 2.65 -47.80 13.87
C ASN A 34 1.27 -48.46 13.90
N ILE A 35 0.66 -48.70 12.71
CA ILE A 35 -0.64 -49.38 12.59
C ILE A 35 -0.52 -50.81 13.12
N LEU A 36 0.54 -51.56 12.74
CA LEU A 36 0.83 -52.91 13.21
C LEU A 36 1.03 -52.97 14.74
N LYS A 37 1.70 -51.98 15.31
CA LYS A 37 1.96 -51.88 16.76
C LYS A 37 0.65 -51.63 17.53
N MET A 38 -0.14 -50.68 17.05
CA MET A 38 -1.45 -50.38 17.64
C MET A 38 -2.45 -51.52 17.52
N SER A 39 -2.45 -52.29 16.42
CA SER A 39 -3.34 -53.44 16.24
C SER A 39 -3.05 -54.59 17.23
N LYS A 40 -1.81 -54.67 17.73
CA LYS A 40 -1.41 -55.60 18.79
C LYS A 40 -1.74 -55.10 20.20
N GLY A 41 -2.33 -53.92 20.33
CA GLY A 41 -2.61 -53.29 21.62
C GLY A 41 -1.41 -52.66 22.31
N GLU A 42 -0.28 -52.46 21.57
CA GLU A 42 0.94 -51.87 22.13
C GLU A 42 0.90 -50.33 21.96
N PRO A 43 1.18 -49.55 23.03
CA PRO A 43 1.18 -48.08 22.92
C PRO A 43 2.39 -47.58 22.12
N LEU A 44 2.20 -46.56 21.30
CA LEU A 44 3.27 -45.88 20.59
C LEU A 44 4.10 -45.04 21.56
N ASN A 45 5.42 -45.10 21.46
CA ASN A 45 6.35 -44.25 22.17
C ASN A 45 6.56 -42.90 21.41
N ASP A 46 7.44 -42.04 21.92
CA ASP A 46 7.71 -40.74 21.33
C ASP A 46 8.40 -40.80 19.95
N ASP A 47 9.30 -41.77 19.76
CA ASP A 47 10.03 -41.98 18.51
C ASP A 47 9.10 -42.53 17.42
N ASP A 48 8.20 -43.46 17.78
CA ASP A 48 7.16 -43.95 16.86
C ASP A 48 6.28 -42.82 16.29
N ARG A 49 6.05 -41.75 17.09
CA ARG A 49 5.18 -40.64 16.72
C ARG A 49 5.87 -39.55 15.92
N LEU A 50 7.21 -39.43 16.01
CA LEU A 50 7.93 -38.29 15.41
C LEU A 50 7.66 -38.12 13.91
N GLY A 51 7.83 -39.18 13.12
CA GLY A 51 7.61 -39.15 11.67
C GLY A 51 6.15 -38.86 11.31
N TRP A 52 5.21 -39.40 12.06
CA TRP A 52 3.78 -39.12 11.89
C TRP A 52 3.43 -37.65 12.17
N LEU A 53 3.93 -37.07 13.27
CA LEU A 53 3.72 -35.64 13.60
C LEU A 53 4.32 -34.71 12.55
N GLN A 54 5.50 -35.04 12.01
CA GLN A 54 6.13 -34.29 10.93
C GLN A 54 5.30 -34.35 9.62
N THR A 55 4.70 -35.50 9.35
CA THR A 55 3.82 -35.65 8.17
C THR A 55 2.57 -34.77 8.31
N LEU A 56 1.95 -34.75 9.48
CA LEU A 56 0.79 -33.88 9.74
C LEU A 56 1.13 -32.39 9.70
N ASN A 57 2.30 -32.01 10.21
CA ASN A 57 2.79 -30.64 10.09
C ASN A 57 2.98 -30.22 8.61
N LYS A 58 3.60 -31.10 7.81
CA LYS A 58 3.80 -30.86 6.37
C LYS A 58 2.48 -30.69 5.63
N LEU A 59 1.52 -31.57 5.93
CA LEU A 59 0.14 -31.45 5.41
C LEU A 59 -0.48 -30.10 5.78
N ALA A 60 -0.36 -29.67 7.04
CA ALA A 60 -0.89 -28.40 7.48
C ALA A 60 -0.27 -27.22 6.71
N ILE A 61 1.07 -27.22 6.52
CA ILE A 61 1.79 -26.19 5.74
C ILE A 61 1.27 -26.16 4.28
N GLU A 62 1.10 -27.30 3.65
CA GLU A 62 0.59 -27.41 2.27
C GLU A 62 -0.84 -26.84 2.15
N GLN A 63 -1.70 -27.11 3.13
CA GLN A 63 -3.09 -26.62 3.13
C GLN A 63 -3.22 -25.12 3.43
N LEU A 64 -2.26 -24.51 4.08
CA LEU A 64 -2.27 -23.05 4.34
C LEU A 64 -2.29 -22.21 3.06
N VAL A 65 -1.77 -22.73 1.95
CA VAL A 65 -1.80 -22.04 0.63
C VAL A 65 -3.24 -21.93 0.09
N ASN A 66 -4.15 -22.82 0.55
CA ASN A 66 -5.49 -22.99 -0.03
C ASN A 66 -6.67 -22.54 0.85
N LYS A 67 -6.56 -22.02 1.98
CA LYS A 67 -7.60 -21.62 2.98
C LYS A 67 -7.46 -22.33 4.33
N GLY A 68 -6.45 -23.16 4.53
CA GLY A 68 -6.31 -23.96 5.74
C GLY A 68 -7.11 -25.26 5.71
N CYS A 69 -7.09 -25.98 6.83
CA CYS A 69 -7.78 -27.25 6.99
C CYS A 69 -8.11 -27.53 8.44
N VAL A 70 -8.97 -28.51 8.70
CA VAL A 70 -9.18 -29.11 10.01
C VAL A 70 -8.41 -30.44 10.07
N ILE A 71 -7.43 -30.53 10.97
CA ILE A 71 -6.71 -31.78 11.23
C ILE A 71 -7.09 -32.25 12.64
N VAL A 72 -7.55 -33.49 12.77
CA VAL A 72 -7.80 -34.10 14.08
C VAL A 72 -6.68 -35.08 14.44
N CYS A 73 -6.13 -34.96 15.62
CA CYS A 73 -5.12 -35.88 16.15
C CYS A 73 -5.15 -35.87 17.68
N SER A 74 -4.50 -36.84 18.31
CA SER A 74 -4.46 -36.90 19.78
C SER A 74 -3.64 -35.76 20.39
N ALA A 75 -2.43 -35.50 19.93
CA ALA A 75 -1.51 -34.42 20.34
C ALA A 75 -1.41 -34.21 21.87
N LEU A 76 -1.29 -35.32 22.65
CA LEU A 76 -1.48 -35.32 24.10
C LEU A 76 -0.40 -34.59 24.89
N LYS A 77 0.85 -34.55 24.40
CA LYS A 77 1.98 -33.87 25.06
C LYS A 77 2.27 -32.52 24.40
N GLU A 78 2.79 -31.56 25.17
CA GLU A 78 3.19 -30.25 24.66
C GLU A 78 4.22 -30.37 23.51
N LYS A 79 5.24 -31.20 23.68
CA LYS A 79 6.23 -31.46 22.64
C LYS A 79 5.65 -31.97 21.31
N TYR A 80 4.52 -32.68 21.31
CA TYR A 80 3.85 -33.09 20.07
C TYR A 80 3.18 -31.91 19.39
N ARG A 81 2.58 -31.02 20.17
CA ARG A 81 2.01 -29.76 19.66
C ARG A 81 3.07 -28.82 19.12
N ASP A 82 4.26 -28.79 19.75
CA ASP A 82 5.40 -28.00 19.25
C ASP A 82 5.87 -28.50 17.88
N ILE A 83 5.98 -29.82 17.68
CA ILE A 83 6.32 -30.41 16.37
C ILE A 83 5.26 -30.04 15.32
N LEU A 84 3.97 -30.17 15.68
CA LEU A 84 2.86 -29.83 14.78
C LEU A 84 2.79 -28.34 14.47
N ASN A 85 3.28 -27.48 15.36
CA ASN A 85 3.32 -26.02 15.21
C ASN A 85 4.56 -25.51 14.47
N THR A 86 5.52 -26.37 14.11
CA THR A 86 6.74 -25.93 13.42
C THR A 86 6.35 -25.15 12.16
N ASP A 87 6.85 -23.91 12.03
CA ASP A 87 6.60 -22.97 10.94
C ASP A 87 5.12 -22.51 10.75
N ILE A 88 4.19 -22.99 11.59
CA ILE A 88 2.77 -22.62 11.51
C ILE A 88 2.17 -22.16 12.84
N LYS A 89 2.97 -22.01 13.89
CA LYS A 89 2.51 -21.73 15.25
C LYS A 89 1.48 -20.60 15.33
N GLU A 90 1.71 -19.54 14.59
CA GLU A 90 0.87 -18.33 14.58
C GLU A 90 -0.40 -18.46 13.71
N ARG A 91 -0.52 -19.59 12.99
CA ARG A 91 -1.64 -19.88 12.06
C ARG A 91 -2.49 -21.06 12.50
N ALA A 92 -2.13 -21.72 13.61
CA ALA A 92 -2.81 -22.89 14.14
C ALA A 92 -3.70 -22.50 15.33
N GLU A 93 -5.01 -22.78 15.25
CA GLU A 93 -5.92 -22.70 16.38
C GLU A 93 -6.16 -24.08 16.96
N TRP A 94 -5.86 -24.23 18.25
CA TRP A 94 -6.01 -25.48 18.95
C TRP A 94 -7.39 -25.58 19.60
N VAL A 95 -8.07 -26.71 19.36
CA VAL A 95 -9.31 -27.06 20.04
C VAL A 95 -9.08 -28.30 20.88
N PHE A 96 -9.28 -28.21 22.18
CA PHE A 96 -9.17 -29.31 23.13
C PHE A 96 -10.53 -29.80 23.54
N LEU A 97 -10.88 -31.01 23.10
CA LEU A 97 -12.10 -31.69 23.54
C LEU A 97 -11.79 -32.36 24.89
N ASN A 98 -12.35 -31.81 25.96
CA ASN A 98 -12.13 -32.26 27.34
C ASN A 98 -13.32 -33.04 27.85
N GLY A 99 -13.08 -34.20 28.48
CA GLY A 99 -14.04 -35.04 29.14
C GLY A 99 -13.41 -35.90 30.22
N SER A 100 -14.16 -36.28 31.23
CA SER A 100 -13.66 -37.14 32.31
C SER A 100 -13.37 -38.55 31.80
N PHE A 101 -12.48 -39.24 32.50
CA PHE A 101 -12.15 -40.65 32.20
C PHE A 101 -13.39 -41.54 32.16
N GLU A 102 -14.27 -41.42 33.15
CA GLU A 102 -15.49 -42.24 33.24
C GLU A 102 -16.46 -41.99 32.07
N GLN A 103 -16.64 -40.73 31.67
CA GLN A 103 -17.49 -40.36 30.52
C GLN A 103 -16.98 -40.97 29.22
N ILE A 104 -15.68 -40.90 28.99
CA ILE A 104 -15.07 -41.38 27.75
C ILE A 104 -15.05 -42.91 27.73
N LYS A 105 -14.78 -43.55 28.88
CA LYS A 105 -14.87 -44.99 29.06
C LYS A 105 -16.25 -45.50 28.73
N GLN A 106 -17.30 -44.86 29.24
CA GLN A 106 -18.68 -45.20 28.92
C GLN A 106 -18.99 -45.07 27.43
N ARG A 107 -18.60 -43.96 26.79
CA ARG A 107 -18.78 -43.75 25.35
C ARG A 107 -18.06 -44.79 24.48
N ILE A 108 -16.89 -45.27 24.91
CA ILE A 108 -16.14 -46.33 24.20
C ILE A 108 -16.90 -47.66 24.36
N ASN A 109 -17.39 -47.97 25.53
CA ASN A 109 -18.16 -49.20 25.79
C ASN A 109 -19.50 -49.29 25.02
N ASP A 110 -20.15 -48.15 24.80
CA ASP A 110 -21.42 -48.05 24.08
C ASP A 110 -21.26 -48.16 22.55
N ARG A 111 -20.01 -48.09 22.01
CA ARG A 111 -19.72 -48.23 20.57
C ARG A 111 -19.62 -49.71 20.18
N LYS A 112 -20.44 -50.17 19.27
CA LYS A 112 -20.34 -51.50 18.65
C LYS A 112 -19.17 -51.46 17.61
N GLY A 113 -18.13 -52.28 17.86
CA GLY A 113 -17.09 -52.55 16.84
C GLY A 113 -15.73 -51.87 17.02
N HIS A 114 -15.45 -51.21 18.12
CA HIS A 114 -14.12 -50.67 18.44
C HIS A 114 -13.56 -51.29 19.72
N PHE A 115 -12.47 -52.08 19.57
CA PHE A 115 -11.74 -52.65 20.71
C PHE A 115 -10.65 -51.70 21.18
N MET A 116 -10.97 -50.71 22.01
CA MET A 116 -9.98 -50.01 22.79
C MET A 116 -10.03 -50.51 24.23
N SER A 117 -8.92 -51.07 24.75
CA SER A 117 -8.86 -51.54 26.12
C SER A 117 -8.91 -50.33 27.10
N SER A 118 -9.50 -50.55 28.28
CA SER A 118 -9.52 -49.55 29.37
C SER A 118 -8.11 -49.11 29.79
N ASP A 119 -7.11 -49.98 29.62
CA ASP A 119 -5.74 -49.74 29.98
C ASP A 119 -5.07 -48.76 28.99
N LEU A 120 -5.41 -48.85 27.69
CA LEU A 120 -4.92 -47.97 26.69
C LEU A 120 -5.50 -46.54 26.84
N LEU A 121 -6.78 -46.42 27.24
CA LEU A 121 -7.39 -45.15 27.58
C LEU A 121 -6.74 -44.52 28.78
N LYS A 122 -6.49 -45.31 29.84
CA LYS A 122 -5.79 -44.83 31.05
C LYS A 122 -4.42 -44.29 30.73
N SER A 123 -3.64 -45.01 29.92
CA SER A 123 -2.28 -44.55 29.51
C SER A 123 -2.32 -43.20 28.76
N GLN A 124 -3.40 -42.92 28.02
CA GLN A 124 -3.54 -41.62 27.36
C GLN A 124 -3.86 -40.47 28.31
N PHE A 125 -4.66 -40.72 29.34
CA PHE A 125 -4.91 -39.75 30.40
C PHE A 125 -3.67 -39.49 31.25
N ASP A 126 -2.87 -40.52 31.53
CA ASP A 126 -1.65 -40.40 32.34
C ASP A 126 -0.57 -39.53 31.67
N ILE A 127 -0.59 -39.43 30.32
CA ILE A 127 0.36 -38.62 29.55
C ILE A 127 -0.24 -37.32 29.01
N LEU A 128 -1.53 -37.04 29.26
CA LEU A 128 -2.21 -35.86 28.75
C LEU A 128 -1.72 -34.60 29.46
N GLU A 129 -1.08 -33.74 28.74
CA GLU A 129 -0.73 -32.39 29.15
C GLU A 129 -1.77 -31.42 28.56
N ALA A 130 -2.69 -30.91 29.39
CA ALA A 130 -3.71 -29.98 28.95
C ALA A 130 -3.08 -28.72 28.31
N PRO A 131 -3.52 -28.32 27.09
CA PRO A 131 -2.96 -27.14 26.45
C PRO A 131 -3.39 -25.86 27.16
N LYS A 132 -2.46 -24.91 27.36
CA LYS A 132 -2.75 -23.63 28.03
C LYS A 132 -3.44 -22.62 27.11
N ASN A 133 -3.19 -22.74 25.80
CA ASN A 133 -3.68 -21.80 24.78
C ASN A 133 -4.51 -22.55 23.73
N ALA A 134 -5.66 -23.09 24.12
CA ALA A 134 -6.59 -23.77 23.22
C ALA A 134 -8.03 -23.41 23.59
N ILE A 135 -8.93 -23.50 22.61
CA ILE A 135 -10.37 -23.45 22.86
C ILE A 135 -10.75 -24.77 23.56
N GLU A 136 -10.96 -24.70 24.86
CA GLU A 136 -11.38 -25.87 25.65
C GLU A 136 -12.88 -26.06 25.55
N ILE A 137 -13.30 -27.27 25.19
CA ILE A 137 -14.72 -27.63 24.99
C ILE A 137 -15.07 -28.88 25.83
N ASP A 138 -16.08 -28.75 26.66
CA ASP A 138 -16.69 -29.88 27.37
C ASP A 138 -17.46 -30.75 26.38
N ILE A 139 -17.14 -32.07 26.35
CA ILE A 139 -17.78 -33.03 25.45
C ILE A 139 -19.20 -33.44 25.86
N ASN A 140 -19.75 -32.94 26.95
CA ASN A 140 -21.14 -33.22 27.37
C ASN A 140 -22.19 -32.60 26.46
N LEU A 141 -21.79 -31.64 25.63
CA LEU A 141 -22.67 -31.00 24.66
C LEU A 141 -22.93 -31.89 23.44
N SER A 142 -24.02 -31.64 22.73
CA SER A 142 -24.26 -32.29 21.45
C SER A 142 -23.17 -31.89 20.41
N PRO A 143 -22.83 -32.76 19.45
CA PRO A 143 -21.83 -32.42 18.42
C PRO A 143 -22.10 -31.10 17.71
N ASN A 144 -23.36 -30.81 17.37
CA ASN A 144 -23.72 -29.54 16.72
C ASN A 144 -23.48 -28.33 17.63
N ASN A 145 -23.79 -28.44 18.93
CA ASN A 145 -23.52 -27.35 19.87
C ASN A 145 -22.03 -27.12 20.08
N ILE A 146 -21.22 -28.19 20.10
CA ILE A 146 -19.75 -28.12 20.16
C ILE A 146 -19.22 -27.38 18.93
N VAL A 147 -19.67 -27.76 17.73
CA VAL A 147 -19.28 -27.12 16.48
C VAL A 147 -19.69 -25.64 16.42
N GLU A 148 -20.92 -25.33 16.92
CA GLU A 148 -21.35 -23.93 17.02
C GLU A 148 -20.47 -23.12 17.97
N MET A 149 -20.10 -23.66 19.13
CA MET A 149 -19.21 -22.97 20.08
C MET A 149 -17.82 -22.75 19.50
N ILE A 150 -17.21 -23.80 18.89
CA ILE A 150 -15.90 -23.71 18.26
C ILE A 150 -15.95 -22.69 17.13
N SER A 151 -16.93 -22.79 16.22
CA SER A 151 -17.10 -21.86 15.10
C SER A 151 -17.29 -20.43 15.59
N LYS A 152 -18.07 -20.23 16.65
CA LYS A 152 -18.31 -18.93 17.24
C LYS A 152 -17.02 -18.32 17.84
N GLU A 153 -16.16 -19.14 18.45
CA GLU A 153 -14.85 -18.67 18.94
C GLU A 153 -13.87 -18.38 17.80
N ILE A 154 -13.81 -19.24 16.77
CA ILE A 154 -12.96 -19.04 15.60
C ILE A 154 -13.47 -17.87 14.74
N LEU A 155 -14.77 -17.81 14.46
CA LEU A 155 -15.40 -16.76 13.63
C LEU A 155 -15.63 -15.44 14.38
N LYS A 156 -15.49 -15.40 15.71
CA LYS A 156 -15.48 -14.14 16.46
C LYS A 156 -14.23 -13.31 16.18
N LYS A 157 -13.12 -13.92 15.74
CA LYS A 157 -11.89 -13.22 15.44
C LYS A 157 -11.93 -12.67 14.02
N SER A 158 -11.65 -11.40 13.91
CA SER A 158 -11.57 -10.71 12.62
C SER A 158 -10.26 -11.03 11.89
N GLU A 159 -10.33 -11.09 10.56
CA GLU A 159 -9.19 -11.38 9.68
C GLU A 159 -8.26 -10.17 9.51
N PHE A 160 -8.81 -8.95 9.70
CA PHE A 160 -8.10 -7.70 9.47
C PHE A 160 -8.57 -6.60 10.42
N GLY A 161 -7.64 -5.80 10.93
CA GLY A 161 -7.91 -4.68 11.83
C GLY A 161 -7.68 -3.33 11.16
N LEU A 162 -8.62 -2.40 11.31
CA LEU A 162 -8.47 -0.99 10.93
C LEU A 162 -8.32 -0.14 12.18
N PHE A 163 -7.18 0.51 12.33
CA PHE A 163 -6.86 1.41 13.42
C PHE A 163 -6.88 2.86 12.94
N GLY A 164 -7.89 3.63 13.39
CA GLY A 164 -8.12 5.02 12.99
C GLY A 164 -9.20 5.18 11.91
N LEU A 165 -10.32 5.76 12.31
CA LEU A 165 -11.53 5.93 11.48
C LEU A 165 -11.71 7.38 11.01
N GLY A 166 -10.63 7.99 10.49
CA GLY A 166 -10.73 9.18 9.67
C GLY A 166 -11.36 8.86 8.31
N VAL A 167 -11.43 9.83 7.39
CA VAL A 167 -12.07 9.69 6.07
C VAL A 167 -11.60 8.44 5.32
N MET A 168 -10.29 8.27 5.18
CA MET A 168 -9.69 7.13 4.46
C MET A 168 -9.91 5.80 5.19
N GLY A 169 -9.75 5.79 6.53
CA GLY A 169 -9.95 4.58 7.34
C GLY A 169 -11.38 4.08 7.27
N LYS A 170 -12.38 4.96 7.32
CA LYS A 170 -13.79 4.63 7.13
C LYS A 170 -14.04 4.02 5.74
N SER A 171 -13.54 4.65 4.69
CA SER A 171 -13.73 4.19 3.31
C SER A 171 -13.08 2.83 3.04
N LEU A 172 -11.85 2.59 3.53
CA LEU A 172 -11.17 1.30 3.41
C LEU A 172 -11.87 0.21 4.23
N SER A 173 -12.37 0.52 5.44
CA SER A 173 -13.16 -0.42 6.25
C SER A 173 -14.39 -0.91 5.52
N ARG A 174 -15.16 0.00 4.92
CA ARG A 174 -16.35 -0.32 4.12
C ARG A 174 -15.98 -1.15 2.89
N ASN A 175 -14.88 -0.82 2.22
CA ASN A 175 -14.40 -1.58 1.06
C ASN A 175 -14.04 -3.03 1.46
N LEU A 176 -13.29 -3.25 2.55
CA LEU A 176 -12.97 -4.58 3.06
C LEU A 176 -14.23 -5.38 3.42
N ALA A 177 -15.17 -4.78 4.14
CA ALA A 177 -16.44 -5.43 4.50
C ALA A 177 -17.29 -5.77 3.26
N ASN A 178 -17.33 -4.90 2.24
CA ASN A 178 -18.01 -5.18 0.97
C ASN A 178 -17.36 -6.33 0.17
N LYS A 179 -16.08 -6.65 0.43
CA LYS A 179 -15.39 -7.82 -0.13
C LYS A 179 -15.61 -9.09 0.70
N GLY A 180 -16.37 -9.00 1.78
CA GLY A 180 -16.76 -10.14 2.62
C GLY A 180 -15.76 -10.48 3.73
N PHE A 181 -14.77 -9.64 4.01
CA PHE A 181 -13.83 -9.87 5.11
C PHE A 181 -14.45 -9.52 6.46
N ASN A 182 -14.16 -10.36 7.46
CA ASN A 182 -14.47 -10.05 8.86
C ASN A 182 -13.41 -9.09 9.39
N ILE A 183 -13.83 -7.90 9.80
CA ILE A 183 -12.92 -6.83 10.23
C ILE A 183 -13.21 -6.34 11.63
N SER A 184 -12.16 -5.92 12.32
CA SER A 184 -12.23 -5.17 13.58
C SER A 184 -11.89 -3.69 13.32
N LEU A 185 -12.70 -2.82 13.89
CA LEU A 185 -12.62 -1.38 13.78
C LEU A 185 -12.17 -0.80 15.11
N PHE A 186 -11.16 0.07 15.07
CA PHE A 186 -10.70 0.77 16.26
C PHE A 186 -10.65 2.28 16.01
N ASN A 187 -11.19 3.04 16.95
CA ASN A 187 -10.92 4.45 17.10
C ASN A 187 -10.74 4.79 18.58
N ARG A 188 -9.75 5.62 18.90
CA ARG A 188 -9.52 6.02 20.29
C ARG A 188 -10.73 6.73 20.86
N HIS A 189 -10.89 6.64 22.18
CA HIS A 189 -11.88 7.43 22.92
C HIS A 189 -11.25 8.76 23.35
N VAL A 190 -11.93 9.88 23.09
CA VAL A 190 -11.59 11.21 23.60
C VAL A 190 -12.87 11.85 24.08
N GLU A 191 -12.97 12.05 25.39
CA GLU A 191 -14.17 12.61 26.05
C GLU A 191 -14.58 13.96 25.42
N GLY A 192 -15.85 14.11 25.10
CA GLY A 192 -16.41 15.30 24.45
C GLY A 192 -16.06 15.51 22.97
N VAL A 193 -15.19 14.67 22.38
CA VAL A 193 -14.70 14.85 20.98
C VAL A 193 -14.83 13.60 20.14
N GLU A 194 -14.26 12.48 20.57
CA GLU A 194 -14.25 11.20 19.85
C GLU A 194 -14.84 10.08 20.72
N GLU A 195 -16.17 10.09 20.90
CA GLU A 195 -16.89 9.10 21.70
C GLU A 195 -17.60 8.07 20.83
N ASP A 196 -17.41 6.80 21.14
CA ASP A 196 -18.06 5.66 20.45
C ASP A 196 -17.92 5.70 18.92
N VAL A 197 -16.86 6.31 18.36
CA VAL A 197 -16.71 6.53 16.92
C VAL A 197 -16.80 5.21 16.14
N ALA A 198 -16.08 4.17 16.56
CA ALA A 198 -16.09 2.87 15.88
C ALA A 198 -17.48 2.20 15.92
N LYS A 199 -18.17 2.30 17.05
CA LYS A 199 -19.50 1.74 17.26
C LYS A 199 -20.58 2.48 16.46
N LYS A 200 -20.55 3.81 16.49
CA LYS A 200 -21.43 4.66 15.69
C LYS A 200 -21.25 4.37 14.20
N PHE A 201 -20.00 4.35 13.74
CA PHE A 201 -19.66 4.07 12.35
C PHE A 201 -20.11 2.67 11.90
N LYS A 202 -19.88 1.62 12.71
CA LYS A 202 -20.39 0.28 12.41
C LYS A 202 -21.92 0.28 12.20
N ASN A 203 -22.67 0.98 13.05
CA ASN A 203 -24.13 0.99 13.01
C ASN A 203 -24.71 1.85 11.86
N GLU A 204 -23.91 2.75 11.29
CA GLU A 204 -24.30 3.62 10.18
C GLU A 204 -24.39 2.87 8.84
N PHE A 205 -23.57 1.82 8.65
CA PHE A 205 -23.44 1.13 7.37
C PHE A 205 -23.74 -0.36 7.49
N LYS A 206 -24.66 -0.85 6.63
CA LYS A 206 -25.13 -2.23 6.62
C LYS A 206 -24.00 -3.24 6.36
N GLU A 207 -23.07 -2.91 5.50
CA GLU A 207 -21.91 -3.75 5.17
C GLU A 207 -21.00 -4.01 6.38
N LEU A 208 -21.04 -3.17 7.40
CA LEU A 208 -20.25 -3.31 8.63
C LEU A 208 -20.96 -4.08 9.74
N SER A 209 -22.16 -4.60 9.50
CA SER A 209 -22.98 -5.25 10.54
C SER A 209 -22.28 -6.43 11.24
N SER A 210 -21.46 -7.21 10.52
CA SER A 210 -20.65 -8.29 11.05
C SER A 210 -19.32 -7.86 11.67
N SER A 211 -18.89 -6.61 11.46
CA SER A 211 -17.63 -6.10 11.99
C SER A 211 -17.67 -5.96 13.51
N LEU A 212 -16.49 -6.02 14.16
CA LEU A 212 -16.35 -5.71 15.57
C LEU A 212 -15.87 -4.25 15.74
N ALA A 213 -16.28 -3.58 16.83
CA ALA A 213 -15.98 -2.17 17.06
C ALA A 213 -15.45 -1.94 18.48
N PHE A 214 -14.30 -1.25 18.58
CA PHE A 214 -13.55 -1.09 19.81
C PHE A 214 -13.04 0.34 19.98
N ASP A 215 -12.86 0.74 21.23
CA ASP A 215 -12.15 1.92 21.69
C ASP A 215 -11.03 1.57 22.71
N ASN A 216 -10.95 0.30 23.10
CA ASN A 216 -9.89 -0.28 23.91
C ASN A 216 -8.94 -1.10 23.04
N ILE A 217 -7.63 -0.81 23.12
CA ILE A 217 -6.59 -1.40 22.27
C ILE A 217 -6.45 -2.91 22.52
N GLU A 218 -6.40 -3.34 23.78
CA GLU A 218 -6.25 -4.74 24.13
C GLU A 218 -7.38 -5.59 23.56
N SER A 219 -8.63 -5.14 23.73
CA SER A 219 -9.82 -5.80 23.20
C SER A 219 -9.82 -5.87 21.68
N PHE A 220 -9.37 -4.78 21.02
CA PHE A 220 -9.21 -4.72 19.58
C PHE A 220 -8.18 -5.73 19.07
N VAL A 221 -6.96 -5.74 19.63
CA VAL A 221 -5.89 -6.64 19.23
C VAL A 221 -6.28 -8.11 19.48
N ASN A 222 -6.89 -8.40 20.62
CA ASN A 222 -7.36 -9.75 20.95
C ASN A 222 -8.52 -10.24 20.08
N SER A 223 -9.23 -9.36 19.40
CA SER A 223 -10.29 -9.72 18.45
C SER A 223 -9.78 -10.21 17.09
N LEU A 224 -8.48 -10.14 16.83
CA LEU A 224 -7.90 -10.46 15.53
C LEU A 224 -7.32 -11.88 15.50
N GLN A 225 -7.42 -12.51 14.32
CA GLN A 225 -6.75 -13.79 14.02
C GLN A 225 -5.24 -13.58 13.89
N LYS A 226 -4.45 -14.55 14.39
CA LYS A 226 -2.99 -14.58 14.23
C LYS A 226 -2.57 -15.23 12.89
N PRO A 227 -1.49 -14.72 12.27
CA PRO A 227 -0.81 -13.49 12.61
C PRO A 227 -1.72 -12.30 12.37
N ARG A 228 -1.77 -11.40 13.35
CA ARG A 228 -2.67 -10.24 13.30
C ARG A 228 -2.23 -9.27 12.21
N LYS A 229 -3.18 -8.70 11.49
CA LYS A 229 -2.96 -7.73 10.42
C LYS A 229 -3.69 -6.45 10.78
N ILE A 230 -2.95 -5.41 11.12
CA ILE A 230 -3.50 -4.14 11.61
C ILE A 230 -3.06 -3.01 10.69
N MET A 231 -4.00 -2.39 10.00
CA MET A 231 -3.75 -1.23 9.16
C MET A 231 -3.97 0.06 9.94
N LEU A 232 -2.93 0.86 10.05
CA LEU A 232 -2.92 2.16 10.72
C LEU A 232 -3.32 3.25 9.72
N MET A 233 -4.45 3.90 9.97
CA MET A 233 -4.98 5.02 9.19
C MET A 233 -5.02 6.28 10.04
N VAL A 234 -3.86 6.65 10.59
CA VAL A 234 -3.66 7.80 11.47
C VAL A 234 -2.83 8.89 10.80
N ASN A 235 -2.80 10.08 11.39
CA ASN A 235 -1.97 11.16 10.87
C ASN A 235 -0.48 10.77 10.88
N ALA A 236 0.20 11.05 9.77
CA ALA A 236 1.62 10.78 9.63
C ALA A 236 2.47 11.57 10.66
N GLY A 237 3.68 11.08 10.92
CA GLY A 237 4.62 11.68 11.87
C GLY A 237 4.65 10.93 13.20
N LYS A 238 4.90 11.64 14.30
CA LYS A 238 5.06 11.06 15.64
C LYS A 238 3.85 10.26 16.15
N ILE A 239 2.65 10.53 15.61
CA ILE A 239 1.44 9.81 16.01
C ILE A 239 1.56 8.33 15.65
N VAL A 240 2.16 8.00 14.52
CA VAL A 240 2.40 6.59 14.13
C VAL A 240 3.32 5.90 15.15
N ASP A 241 4.35 6.61 15.65
CA ASP A 241 5.28 6.07 16.64
C ASP A 241 4.56 5.78 17.97
N TYR A 242 3.72 6.70 18.45
CA TYR A 242 2.91 6.50 19.65
C TYR A 242 1.95 5.31 19.50
N VAL A 243 1.25 5.19 18.37
CA VAL A 243 0.34 4.06 18.12
C VAL A 243 1.09 2.73 18.08
N ILE A 244 2.29 2.69 17.51
CA ILE A 244 3.14 1.50 17.54
C ILE A 244 3.47 1.10 18.98
N GLU A 245 3.92 2.04 19.82
CA GLU A 245 4.24 1.78 21.22
C GLU A 245 3.02 1.32 22.04
N ASP A 246 1.83 1.90 21.79
CA ASP A 246 0.59 1.51 22.44
C ASP A 246 0.12 0.09 22.05
N LEU A 247 0.40 -0.36 20.82
CA LEU A 247 0.04 -1.68 20.32
C LEU A 247 1.02 -2.77 20.76
N LEU A 248 2.33 -2.46 20.87
CA LEU A 248 3.40 -3.43 21.11
C LEU A 248 3.18 -4.37 22.31
N PRO A 249 2.61 -3.93 23.46
CA PRO A 249 2.37 -4.82 24.60
C PRO A 249 1.39 -5.97 24.31
N PHE A 250 0.58 -5.85 23.28
CA PHE A 250 -0.50 -6.81 22.93
C PHE A 250 -0.20 -7.61 21.66
N LEU A 251 0.92 -7.30 20.97
CA LEU A 251 1.33 -8.00 19.75
C LEU A 251 2.22 -9.19 20.04
N ASP A 252 2.12 -10.21 19.19
CA ASP A 252 2.97 -11.40 19.21
C ASP A 252 3.95 -11.39 18.02
N ALA A 253 5.01 -12.19 18.14
CA ALA A 253 5.93 -12.42 17.04
C ALA A 253 5.19 -12.90 15.78
N GLY A 254 5.49 -12.31 14.63
CA GLY A 254 4.84 -12.59 13.35
C GLY A 254 3.64 -11.70 13.03
N ASP A 255 3.15 -10.90 13.98
CA ASP A 255 2.07 -9.93 13.70
C ASP A 255 2.53 -8.84 12.73
N ILE A 256 1.60 -8.28 11.96
CA ILE A 256 1.86 -7.36 10.86
C ILE A 256 1.18 -6.02 11.12
N LEU A 257 1.97 -4.95 11.23
CA LEU A 257 1.49 -3.57 11.24
C LEU A 257 1.67 -2.94 9.86
N ILE A 258 0.59 -2.37 9.32
CA ILE A 258 0.54 -1.76 7.99
C ILE A 258 0.29 -0.27 8.15
N ASP A 259 1.28 0.57 7.89
CA ASP A 259 1.11 2.03 7.88
C ASP A 259 0.54 2.46 6.53
N GLY A 260 -0.76 2.74 6.48
CA GLY A 260 -1.49 3.21 5.29
C GLY A 260 -1.56 4.73 5.18
N GLY A 261 -0.90 5.48 6.07
CA GLY A 261 -0.80 6.94 6.04
C GLY A 261 0.17 7.46 4.98
N ASN A 262 0.23 8.78 4.83
CA ASN A 262 1.23 9.43 3.98
C ASN A 262 2.52 9.69 4.79
N SER A 263 3.16 8.64 5.29
CA SER A 263 4.36 8.73 6.11
C SER A 263 5.62 9.03 5.29
N ASN A 264 6.58 9.70 5.92
CA ASN A 264 7.90 9.88 5.34
C ASN A 264 8.63 8.54 5.24
N TYR A 265 9.18 8.20 4.07
CA TYR A 265 9.80 6.90 3.80
C TYR A 265 11.02 6.59 4.67
N ASN A 266 11.79 7.62 5.10
CA ASN A 266 12.90 7.44 6.02
C ASN A 266 12.40 7.02 7.41
N LYS A 267 11.30 7.61 7.90
CA LYS A 267 10.66 7.20 9.15
C LYS A 267 10.07 5.79 9.05
N THR A 268 9.53 5.44 7.91
CA THR A 268 9.06 4.07 7.63
C THR A 268 10.20 3.07 7.70
N LYS A 269 11.36 3.41 7.14
CA LYS A 269 12.57 2.59 7.24
C LYS A 269 13.03 2.40 8.70
N GLU A 270 13.06 3.47 9.48
CA GLU A 270 13.40 3.40 10.92
C GLU A 270 12.43 2.46 11.67
N ARG A 271 11.11 2.61 11.45
CA ARG A 271 10.06 1.77 12.05
C ARG A 271 10.17 0.31 11.63
N PHE A 272 10.46 0.07 10.35
CA PHE A 272 10.68 -1.28 9.82
C PHE A 272 11.79 -2.00 10.58
N HIS A 273 12.96 -1.38 10.74
CA HIS A 273 14.07 -1.99 11.47
C HIS A 273 13.78 -2.14 12.97
N TYR A 274 13.13 -1.16 13.58
CA TYR A 274 12.74 -1.21 14.98
C TYR A 274 11.80 -2.38 15.27
N LEU A 275 10.74 -2.53 14.51
CA LEU A 275 9.76 -3.60 14.70
C LEU A 275 10.32 -4.97 14.31
N LYS A 276 11.16 -5.05 13.29
CA LYS A 276 11.87 -6.28 12.92
C LYS A 276 12.74 -6.80 14.08
N SER A 277 13.36 -5.92 14.87
CA SER A 277 14.12 -6.32 16.08
C SER A 277 13.23 -6.93 17.18
N LYS A 278 11.92 -6.71 17.12
CA LYS A 278 10.90 -7.26 18.03
C LYS A 278 10.14 -8.44 17.41
N ASN A 279 10.57 -8.94 16.26
CA ASN A 279 9.89 -9.98 15.47
C ASN A 279 8.46 -9.58 15.03
N ILE A 280 8.17 -8.29 14.89
CA ILE A 280 6.94 -7.75 14.31
C ILE A 280 7.24 -7.27 12.89
N HIS A 281 6.34 -7.58 11.97
CA HIS A 281 6.46 -7.11 10.58
C HIS A 281 5.87 -5.73 10.41
N PHE A 282 6.56 -4.87 9.64
CA PHE A 282 6.07 -3.54 9.32
C PHE A 282 6.00 -3.32 7.82
N VAL A 283 4.87 -2.78 7.35
CA VAL A 283 4.58 -2.54 5.95
C VAL A 283 4.29 -1.06 5.74
N GLY A 284 5.15 -0.37 5.04
CA GLY A 284 4.87 1.00 4.61
C GLY A 284 4.04 1.02 3.34
N THR A 285 2.78 1.42 3.43
CA THR A 285 1.82 1.26 2.33
C THR A 285 1.31 2.58 1.82
N GLY A 286 1.71 2.95 0.61
CA GLY A 286 1.08 4.08 -0.09
C GLY A 286 -0.32 3.72 -0.57
N VAL A 287 -1.32 4.53 -0.20
CA VAL A 287 -2.70 4.40 -0.69
C VAL A 287 -3.09 5.65 -1.45
N SER A 288 -3.61 5.49 -2.67
CA SER A 288 -4.04 6.59 -3.53
C SER A 288 -5.51 6.43 -3.94
N GLY A 289 -6.13 7.53 -4.40
CA GLY A 289 -7.51 7.53 -4.90
C GLY A 289 -8.47 8.45 -4.13
N GLY A 290 -8.01 9.07 -3.04
CA GLY A 290 -8.86 9.91 -2.19
C GLY A 290 -9.97 9.11 -1.49
N GLU A 291 -11.00 9.79 -1.00
CA GLU A 291 -12.12 9.18 -0.26
C GLU A 291 -12.89 8.18 -1.12
N GLU A 292 -13.29 8.60 -2.30
CA GLU A 292 -14.05 7.77 -3.23
C GLU A 292 -13.25 6.57 -3.73
N GLY A 293 -11.97 6.78 -4.08
CA GLY A 293 -11.08 5.71 -4.49
C GLY A 293 -10.84 4.70 -3.37
N ALA A 294 -10.67 5.13 -2.13
CA ALA A 294 -10.53 4.22 -0.99
C ALA A 294 -11.75 3.31 -0.81
N LEU A 295 -12.95 3.82 -1.07
CA LEU A 295 -14.20 3.05 -0.99
C LEU A 295 -14.39 2.11 -2.19
N LYS A 296 -14.12 2.58 -3.41
CA LYS A 296 -14.45 1.86 -4.66
C LYS A 296 -13.30 1.05 -5.23
N GLY A 297 -12.07 1.34 -4.84
CA GLY A 297 -10.85 0.67 -5.29
C GLY A 297 -9.67 1.65 -5.40
N PRO A 298 -8.79 1.69 -4.41
CA PRO A 298 -7.57 2.49 -4.46
C PRO A 298 -6.46 1.81 -5.27
N SER A 299 -5.46 2.58 -5.69
CA SER A 299 -4.14 2.05 -6.03
C SER A 299 -3.32 1.90 -4.75
N ILE A 300 -2.72 0.73 -4.53
CA ILE A 300 -2.06 0.37 -3.27
C ILE A 300 -0.61 -0.04 -3.53
N MET A 301 0.31 0.51 -2.76
CA MET A 301 1.76 0.40 -2.94
C MET A 301 2.43 -0.12 -1.65
N PRO A 302 2.30 -1.43 -1.31
CA PRO A 302 2.90 -2.01 -0.10
C PRO A 302 4.41 -2.23 -0.26
N GLY A 303 5.18 -1.73 0.72
CA GLY A 303 6.62 -1.94 0.85
C GLY A 303 6.94 -2.76 2.11
N CYS A 304 7.44 -3.98 1.94
CA CYS A 304 7.77 -4.93 3.01
C CYS A 304 8.65 -6.07 2.50
N ASP A 305 9.05 -6.97 3.39
CA ASP A 305 9.66 -8.24 2.99
C ASP A 305 8.67 -9.07 2.16
N LYS A 306 9.16 -9.76 1.12
CA LYS A 306 8.31 -10.43 0.12
C LYS A 306 7.42 -11.53 0.71
N ASP A 307 7.86 -12.19 1.76
CA ASP A 307 7.06 -13.23 2.42
C ASP A 307 5.91 -12.63 3.23
N VAL A 308 6.13 -11.48 3.86
CA VAL A 308 5.08 -10.71 4.56
C VAL A 308 3.98 -10.25 3.59
N TYR A 309 4.37 -9.89 2.36
CA TYR A 309 3.39 -9.50 1.35
C TYR A 309 2.35 -10.60 1.07
N LYS A 310 2.75 -11.87 1.07
CA LYS A 310 1.83 -13.01 0.83
C LYS A 310 0.67 -13.05 1.84
N ASP A 311 0.93 -12.64 3.09
CA ASP A 311 -0.07 -12.66 4.16
C ASP A 311 -1.09 -11.51 4.06
N ILE A 312 -0.71 -10.39 3.48
CA ILE A 312 -1.57 -9.20 3.32
C ILE A 312 -2.13 -9.06 1.89
N GLN A 313 -1.53 -9.73 0.92
CA GLN A 313 -1.92 -9.69 -0.50
C GLN A 313 -3.42 -9.95 -0.72
N PRO A 314 -4.05 -10.99 -0.12
CA PRO A 314 -5.47 -11.26 -0.34
C PRO A 314 -6.38 -10.10 0.02
N PHE A 315 -6.04 -9.34 1.06
CA PHE A 315 -6.80 -8.20 1.53
C PHE A 315 -6.59 -6.97 0.65
N LEU A 316 -5.32 -6.62 0.42
CA LEU A 316 -4.97 -5.42 -0.32
C LEU A 316 -5.36 -5.50 -1.80
N GLU A 317 -5.17 -6.66 -2.44
CA GLU A 317 -5.56 -6.86 -3.83
C GLU A 317 -7.08 -6.95 -4.04
N ALA A 318 -7.81 -7.46 -3.04
CA ALA A 318 -9.28 -7.50 -3.10
C ALA A 318 -9.91 -6.12 -3.10
N ILE A 319 -9.38 -5.19 -2.29
CA ILE A 319 -9.90 -3.82 -2.18
C ILE A 319 -9.34 -2.86 -3.24
N ALA A 320 -8.27 -3.24 -3.95
CA ALA A 320 -7.66 -2.41 -4.97
C ALA A 320 -8.55 -2.24 -6.21
N ALA A 321 -8.38 -1.13 -6.92
CA ALA A 321 -8.93 -0.97 -8.27
C ALA A 321 -8.45 -2.10 -9.19
N LYS A 322 -9.13 -2.29 -10.29
CA LYS A 322 -8.71 -3.22 -11.35
C LYS A 322 -8.25 -2.42 -12.58
N ASP A 323 -7.18 -2.89 -13.21
CA ASP A 323 -6.74 -2.37 -14.50
C ASP A 323 -7.61 -2.92 -15.66
N ALA A 324 -7.30 -2.54 -16.89
CA ALA A 324 -8.03 -2.98 -18.07
C ALA A 324 -8.03 -4.51 -18.30
N ASN A 325 -7.09 -5.22 -17.69
CA ASN A 325 -6.98 -6.69 -17.74
C ASN A 325 -7.59 -7.36 -16.51
N ASN A 326 -8.35 -6.62 -15.69
CA ASN A 326 -8.95 -7.07 -14.44
C ASN A 326 -7.92 -7.48 -13.35
N LEU A 327 -6.66 -7.06 -13.48
CA LEU A 327 -5.63 -7.27 -12.46
C LEU A 327 -5.72 -6.19 -11.37
N PRO A 328 -5.43 -6.50 -10.10
CA PRO A 328 -5.50 -5.52 -9.04
C PRO A 328 -4.43 -4.41 -9.21
N CYS A 329 -4.82 -3.15 -9.04
CA CYS A 329 -3.90 -2.02 -8.96
C CYS A 329 -3.18 -2.00 -7.60
N CYS A 330 -2.63 -3.13 -7.22
CA CYS A 330 -1.83 -3.40 -6.05
C CYS A 330 -0.72 -4.37 -6.45
N THR A 331 0.51 -4.12 -5.99
CA THR A 331 1.64 -5.04 -6.17
C THR A 331 2.67 -4.81 -5.09
N HIS A 332 3.47 -5.83 -4.77
CA HIS A 332 4.63 -5.68 -3.89
C HIS A 332 5.64 -4.70 -4.52
N ILE A 333 5.95 -3.61 -3.81
CA ILE A 333 6.82 -2.56 -4.33
C ILE A 333 8.30 -2.91 -4.11
N GLY A 334 8.67 -3.24 -2.91
CA GLY A 334 10.02 -3.53 -2.45
C GLY A 334 10.04 -3.60 -0.93
N THR A 335 11.20 -3.51 -0.32
CA THR A 335 11.35 -3.59 1.14
C THR A 335 11.32 -2.20 1.80
N GLU A 336 11.26 -2.18 3.13
CA GLU A 336 11.42 -0.98 3.97
C GLU A 336 10.45 0.16 3.61
N GLY A 337 10.99 1.35 3.33
CA GLY A 337 10.23 2.56 2.98
C GLY A 337 9.78 2.67 1.52
N SER A 338 10.00 1.65 0.68
CA SER A 338 9.77 1.70 -0.76
C SER A 338 8.33 2.08 -1.14
N GLY A 339 7.34 1.54 -0.46
CA GLY A 339 5.93 1.85 -0.75
C GLY A 339 5.58 3.31 -0.51
N HIS A 340 6.02 3.88 0.61
CA HIS A 340 5.84 5.29 0.91
C HIS A 340 6.67 6.21 0.00
N PHE A 341 7.88 5.79 -0.41
CA PHE A 341 8.68 6.53 -1.38
C PHE A 341 7.97 6.63 -2.73
N VAL A 342 7.50 5.52 -3.26
CA VAL A 342 6.75 5.46 -4.52
C VAL A 342 5.49 6.32 -4.45
N LYS A 343 4.75 6.26 -3.33
CA LYS A 343 3.58 7.13 -3.11
C LYS A 343 3.94 8.60 -3.00
N MET A 344 5.05 8.94 -2.37
CA MET A 344 5.56 10.31 -2.27
C MET A 344 5.87 10.87 -3.67
N VAL A 345 6.55 10.10 -4.52
CA VAL A 345 6.84 10.51 -5.90
C VAL A 345 5.57 10.61 -6.75
N HIS A 346 4.63 9.68 -6.59
CA HIS A 346 3.29 9.80 -7.19
C HIS A 346 2.65 11.16 -6.87
N ASN A 347 2.71 11.58 -5.60
CA ASN A 347 2.18 12.89 -5.21
C ASN A 347 2.99 14.06 -5.80
N GLY A 348 4.31 13.91 -5.99
CA GLY A 348 5.12 14.90 -6.69
C GLY A 348 4.70 15.09 -8.16
N ILE A 349 4.47 13.99 -8.88
CA ILE A 349 3.91 13.99 -10.25
C ILE A 349 2.53 14.67 -10.25
N GLU A 350 1.67 14.33 -9.29
CA GLU A 350 0.33 14.92 -9.10
C GLU A 350 0.40 16.44 -8.92
N TYR A 351 1.34 16.95 -8.12
CA TYR A 351 1.52 18.39 -7.90
C TYR A 351 1.83 19.12 -9.21
N ALA A 352 2.72 18.56 -10.04
CA ALA A 352 3.04 19.15 -11.33
C ALA A 352 1.88 19.05 -12.34
N GLU A 353 1.14 17.95 -12.36
CA GLU A 353 -0.08 17.80 -13.19
C GLU A 353 -1.15 18.84 -12.80
N MET A 354 -1.39 19.03 -11.50
CA MET A 354 -2.36 20.04 -11.02
C MET A 354 -1.91 21.46 -11.40
N GLN A 355 -0.61 21.75 -11.26
CA GLN A 355 -0.06 23.06 -11.63
C GLN A 355 -0.14 23.29 -13.13
N LEU A 356 0.14 22.29 -13.97
CA LEU A 356 -0.04 22.38 -15.43
C LEU A 356 -1.48 22.71 -15.82
N LEU A 357 -2.48 22.08 -15.19
CA LEU A 357 -3.89 22.38 -15.44
C LEU A 357 -4.27 23.79 -14.96
N ALA A 358 -3.72 24.26 -13.85
CA ALA A 358 -3.90 25.63 -13.40
C ALA A 358 -3.28 26.65 -14.38
N GLU A 359 -2.11 26.35 -14.94
CA GLU A 359 -1.45 27.18 -15.97
C GLU A 359 -2.22 27.16 -17.30
N VAL A 360 -2.80 26.01 -17.71
CA VAL A 360 -3.74 25.89 -18.84
C VAL A 360 -4.95 26.79 -18.61
N TYR A 361 -5.54 26.75 -17.40
CA TYR A 361 -6.68 27.61 -17.05
C TYR A 361 -6.33 29.10 -17.21
N VAL A 362 -5.16 29.54 -16.73
CA VAL A 362 -4.70 30.93 -16.87
C VAL A 362 -4.56 31.33 -18.34
N MET A 363 -3.96 30.48 -19.17
CA MET A 363 -3.79 30.76 -20.61
C MET A 363 -5.13 30.84 -21.35
N LEU A 364 -6.04 29.88 -21.13
CA LEU A 364 -7.35 29.87 -21.76
C LEU A 364 -8.22 31.04 -21.28
N LYS A 365 -8.10 31.46 -20.02
CA LYS A 365 -8.74 32.68 -19.50
C LYS A 365 -8.18 33.94 -20.17
N ALA A 366 -6.85 34.01 -20.38
CA ALA A 366 -6.23 35.12 -21.10
C ALA A 366 -6.64 35.22 -22.58
N LEU A 367 -7.09 34.10 -23.20
CA LEU A 367 -7.71 34.05 -24.50
C LEU A 367 -9.19 34.52 -24.49
N GLY A 368 -9.71 35.00 -23.36
CA GLY A 368 -11.08 35.53 -23.20
C GLY A 368 -12.15 34.49 -22.89
N ASN A 369 -11.78 33.23 -22.56
CA ASN A 369 -12.76 32.20 -22.24
C ASN A 369 -13.22 32.29 -20.79
N ASN A 370 -14.52 32.12 -20.52
CA ASN A 370 -15.06 31.90 -19.19
C ASN A 370 -14.90 30.42 -18.74
N PRO A 371 -15.15 30.09 -17.45
CA PRO A 371 -14.99 28.73 -16.96
C PRO A 371 -15.80 27.65 -17.73
N ASP A 372 -17.04 27.90 -18.14
CA ASP A 372 -17.81 26.92 -18.92
C ASP A 372 -17.22 26.69 -20.32
N GLN A 373 -16.70 27.73 -20.97
CA GLN A 373 -16.01 27.62 -22.25
C GLN A 373 -14.69 26.85 -22.11
N ILE A 374 -13.93 27.12 -21.04
CA ILE A 374 -12.71 26.37 -20.72
C ILE A 374 -13.04 24.90 -20.48
N ALA A 375 -14.08 24.60 -19.70
CA ALA A 375 -14.52 23.22 -19.46
C ALA A 375 -14.86 22.50 -20.79
N THR A 376 -15.52 23.19 -21.72
CA THR A 376 -15.87 22.65 -23.05
C THR A 376 -14.62 22.35 -23.89
N ILE A 377 -13.63 23.24 -23.86
CA ILE A 377 -12.33 23.02 -24.51
C ILE A 377 -11.63 21.80 -23.91
N LEU A 378 -11.53 21.73 -22.57
CA LEU A 378 -10.90 20.59 -21.87
C LEU A 378 -11.64 19.27 -22.10
N GLU A 379 -12.97 19.28 -22.21
CA GLU A 379 -13.77 18.11 -22.56
C GLU A 379 -13.35 17.54 -23.93
N SER A 380 -13.11 18.41 -24.93
CA SER A 380 -12.63 17.97 -26.24
C SER A 380 -11.24 17.32 -26.20
N TRP A 381 -10.42 17.63 -25.20
CA TRP A 381 -9.08 17.07 -25.04
C TRP A 381 -9.07 15.64 -24.54
N LYS A 382 -10.15 15.17 -23.90
CA LYS A 382 -10.26 13.80 -23.39
C LYS A 382 -10.00 12.73 -24.46
N ALA A 383 -10.34 13.01 -25.71
CA ALA A 383 -10.10 12.09 -26.81
C ALA A 383 -8.61 11.80 -27.10
N SER A 384 -7.69 12.67 -26.65
CA SER A 384 -6.25 12.57 -26.96
C SER A 384 -5.32 12.60 -25.75
N THR A 385 -5.84 12.94 -24.57
CA THR A 385 -5.00 13.10 -23.36
C THR A 385 -5.81 12.98 -22.06
N ASN A 386 -6.69 11.97 -21.97
CA ASN A 386 -7.54 11.81 -20.80
C ASN A 386 -6.73 11.51 -19.51
N SER A 387 -7.20 12.09 -18.41
CA SER A 387 -6.72 11.83 -17.06
C SER A 387 -7.78 12.17 -16.02
N TYR A 388 -7.70 11.55 -14.85
CA TYR A 388 -8.61 11.85 -13.74
C TYR A 388 -8.57 13.34 -13.34
N LEU A 389 -7.38 13.94 -13.28
CA LEU A 389 -7.24 15.37 -12.97
C LEU A 389 -7.87 16.27 -14.03
N LEU A 390 -7.81 15.90 -15.31
CA LEU A 390 -8.51 16.61 -16.37
C LEU A 390 -10.04 16.51 -16.20
N GLU A 391 -10.54 15.30 -15.91
CA GLU A 391 -11.99 15.07 -15.68
C GLU A 391 -12.53 15.92 -14.54
N ILE A 392 -11.88 15.88 -13.36
CA ILE A 392 -12.34 16.68 -12.21
C ILE A 392 -12.17 18.19 -12.42
N THR A 393 -11.19 18.62 -13.23
CA THR A 393 -11.05 20.05 -13.59
C THR A 393 -12.22 20.52 -14.41
N ILE A 394 -12.74 19.72 -15.33
CA ILE A 394 -13.93 20.02 -16.12
C ILE A 394 -15.14 20.19 -15.19
N ASP A 395 -15.35 19.28 -14.25
CA ASP A 395 -16.46 19.34 -13.29
C ASP A 395 -16.36 20.57 -12.37
N ILE A 396 -15.15 20.88 -11.88
CA ILE A 396 -14.88 22.08 -11.07
C ILE A 396 -15.26 23.37 -11.83
N LEU A 397 -14.86 23.48 -13.09
CA LEU A 397 -15.10 24.67 -13.90
C LEU A 397 -16.58 24.88 -14.25
N ARG A 398 -17.38 23.80 -14.29
CA ARG A 398 -18.82 23.85 -14.49
C ARG A 398 -19.63 24.16 -13.24
N LYS A 399 -19.00 24.01 -12.04
CA LYS A 399 -19.72 24.19 -10.78
C LYS A 399 -20.03 25.65 -10.53
N LYS A 400 -21.33 25.97 -10.39
CA LYS A 400 -21.83 27.31 -10.03
C LYS A 400 -22.34 27.37 -8.60
N GLU A 401 -22.28 28.57 -8.03
CA GLU A 401 -22.92 28.95 -6.78
C GLU A 401 -23.65 30.30 -7.02
N GLY A 402 -24.98 30.25 -7.15
CA GLY A 402 -25.77 31.35 -7.67
C GLY A 402 -25.47 31.57 -9.18
N ASP A 403 -25.27 32.80 -9.57
CA ASP A 403 -25.03 33.20 -10.98
C ASP A 403 -23.53 33.12 -11.38
N ASP A 404 -22.62 32.89 -10.41
CA ASP A 404 -21.18 32.86 -10.67
C ASP A 404 -20.59 31.44 -10.51
N TRP A 405 -19.43 31.21 -11.14
CA TRP A 405 -18.68 29.97 -11.00
C TRP A 405 -18.00 29.88 -9.63
N LEU A 406 -18.16 28.75 -8.95
CA LEU A 406 -17.60 28.56 -7.63
C LEU A 406 -16.07 28.75 -7.62
N VAL A 407 -15.36 28.37 -8.70
CA VAL A 407 -13.91 28.55 -8.82
C VAL A 407 -13.47 30.02 -8.67
N ASN A 408 -14.30 30.98 -9.06
CA ASN A 408 -14.01 32.42 -8.90
C ASN A 408 -14.10 32.89 -7.43
N LYS A 409 -14.82 32.15 -6.58
CA LYS A 409 -15.04 32.48 -5.18
C LYS A 409 -14.02 31.81 -4.24
N ILE A 410 -13.28 30.81 -4.75
CA ILE A 410 -12.27 30.09 -3.97
C ILE A 410 -11.04 30.96 -3.78
N MET A 411 -10.55 31.02 -2.52
CA MET A 411 -9.30 31.71 -2.20
C MET A 411 -8.12 31.08 -2.94
N ASP A 412 -7.31 31.88 -3.60
CA ASP A 412 -6.14 31.47 -4.38
C ASP A 412 -4.91 31.13 -3.49
N LYS A 413 -5.11 30.26 -2.49
CA LYS A 413 -4.09 29.68 -1.60
C LYS A 413 -4.17 28.16 -1.67
N ALA A 414 -3.15 27.50 -2.22
CA ALA A 414 -3.15 26.05 -2.40
C ALA A 414 -2.40 25.35 -1.28
N GLY A 415 -3.13 24.68 -0.38
CA GLY A 415 -2.55 23.92 0.74
C GLY A 415 -1.67 22.74 0.31
N ASN A 416 -0.77 22.30 1.20
CA ASN A 416 0.01 21.07 1.02
C ASN A 416 0.05 20.25 2.32
N LYS A 417 0.28 18.94 2.20
CA LYS A 417 0.41 17.99 3.32
C LYS A 417 1.85 17.49 3.51
N GLY A 418 2.85 18.15 2.91
CA GLY A 418 4.27 17.83 3.06
C GLY A 418 4.85 16.85 2.03
N THR A 419 4.06 16.04 1.35
CA THR A 419 4.57 15.02 0.40
C THR A 419 5.31 15.61 -0.79
N GLY A 420 4.85 16.74 -1.35
CA GLY A 420 5.56 17.44 -2.42
C GLY A 420 6.91 18.01 -1.96
N ASN A 421 6.99 18.48 -0.72
CA ASN A 421 8.25 18.93 -0.11
C ASN A 421 9.25 17.76 0.00
N TRP A 422 8.82 16.62 0.53
CA TRP A 422 9.69 15.45 0.64
C TRP A 422 10.16 14.94 -0.72
N THR A 423 9.29 14.98 -1.74
CA THR A 423 9.70 14.63 -3.12
C THR A 423 10.81 15.56 -3.58
N THR A 424 10.67 16.87 -3.42
CA THR A 424 11.68 17.86 -3.83
C THR A 424 12.99 17.68 -3.07
N ILE A 425 12.95 17.41 -1.75
CA ILE A 425 14.15 17.10 -0.96
C ILE A 425 14.83 15.85 -1.53
N SER A 426 14.08 14.78 -1.76
CA SER A 426 14.65 13.54 -2.30
C SER A 426 15.25 13.70 -3.70
N THR A 427 14.72 14.64 -4.53
CA THR A 427 15.37 14.94 -5.83
C THR A 427 16.75 15.53 -5.65
N ALA A 428 16.93 16.41 -4.67
CA ALA A 428 18.22 17.01 -4.36
C ALA A 428 19.19 15.98 -3.74
N GLU A 429 18.72 15.17 -2.80
CA GLU A 429 19.52 14.11 -2.14
C GLU A 429 20.01 13.04 -3.13
N LEU A 430 19.17 12.65 -4.09
CA LEU A 430 19.49 11.63 -5.10
C LEU A 430 20.12 12.21 -6.38
N GLY A 431 20.30 13.52 -6.47
CA GLY A 431 20.88 14.19 -7.62
C GLY A 431 20.03 14.08 -8.91
N VAL A 432 18.70 14.00 -8.78
CA VAL A 432 17.79 13.89 -9.93
C VAL A 432 17.14 15.25 -10.23
N PRO A 433 17.31 15.81 -11.42
CA PRO A 433 16.79 17.13 -11.75
C PRO A 433 15.29 17.11 -12.05
N SER A 434 14.45 16.96 -11.01
CA SER A 434 12.97 16.97 -11.13
C SER A 434 12.43 18.40 -11.01
N THR A 435 12.83 19.26 -11.93
CA THR A 435 12.57 20.71 -11.89
C THR A 435 11.09 21.07 -11.95
N MET A 436 10.28 20.31 -12.68
CA MET A 436 8.84 20.55 -12.76
C MET A 436 8.13 20.29 -11.42
N ILE A 437 8.51 19.23 -10.71
CA ILE A 437 7.97 18.89 -9.39
C ILE A 437 8.31 20.00 -8.38
N ALA A 438 9.57 20.45 -8.39
CA ALA A 438 10.04 21.56 -7.56
C ALA A 438 9.31 22.87 -7.90
N SER A 439 9.16 23.19 -9.18
CA SER A 439 8.47 24.39 -9.67
C SER A 439 7.00 24.42 -9.20
N ALA A 440 6.28 23.30 -9.31
CA ALA A 440 4.91 23.19 -8.84
C ALA A 440 4.79 23.38 -7.33
N LEU A 441 5.73 22.83 -6.54
CA LEU A 441 5.79 23.04 -5.10
C LEU A 441 5.99 24.53 -4.77
N PHE A 442 6.94 25.19 -5.43
CA PHE A 442 7.24 26.61 -5.17
C PHE A 442 6.10 27.53 -5.64
N ALA A 443 5.39 27.18 -6.73
CA ALA A 443 4.17 27.88 -7.11
C ALA A 443 3.10 27.83 -6.00
N ARG A 444 2.92 26.65 -5.35
CA ARG A 444 2.05 26.55 -4.17
C ARG A 444 2.53 27.42 -3.01
N TYR A 445 3.82 27.43 -2.69
CA TYR A 445 4.36 28.28 -1.64
C TYR A 445 4.14 29.76 -1.97
N THR A 446 4.39 30.19 -3.20
CA THR A 446 4.09 31.55 -3.64
C THR A 446 2.61 31.91 -3.43
N SER A 447 1.69 30.94 -3.58
CA SER A 447 0.25 31.20 -3.36
C SER A 447 -0.08 31.60 -1.91
N PHE A 448 0.73 31.20 -0.92
CA PHE A 448 0.52 31.57 0.48
C PHE A 448 0.83 33.02 0.81
N TYR A 449 1.71 33.68 0.05
CA TYR A 449 2.11 35.06 0.24
C TYR A 449 1.06 36.04 -0.34
N LYS A 450 -0.24 35.85 0.00
CA LYS A 450 -1.35 36.57 -0.65
C LYS A 450 -1.23 38.07 -0.51
N GLU A 451 -0.93 38.59 0.69
CA GLU A 451 -0.81 40.01 0.99
C GLU A 451 0.38 40.63 0.27
N GLU A 452 1.54 39.95 0.29
CA GLU A 452 2.74 40.40 -0.43
C GLU A 452 2.50 40.41 -1.95
N ARG A 453 1.76 39.40 -2.49
CA ARG A 453 1.40 39.35 -3.90
C ARG A 453 0.47 40.49 -4.30
N ILE A 454 -0.48 40.88 -3.43
CA ILE A 454 -1.34 42.03 -3.67
C ILE A 454 -0.50 43.30 -3.77
N THR A 455 0.34 43.58 -2.75
CA THR A 455 1.22 44.73 -2.73
C THR A 455 2.16 44.76 -3.93
N ALA A 456 2.74 43.60 -4.31
CA ALA A 456 3.56 43.51 -5.50
C ALA A 456 2.78 43.81 -6.78
N SER A 457 1.53 43.35 -6.89
CA SER A 457 0.70 43.59 -8.08
C SER A 457 0.32 45.06 -8.29
N GLU A 458 0.30 45.85 -7.20
CA GLU A 458 0.08 47.30 -7.23
C GLU A 458 1.34 48.05 -7.72
N ASN A 459 2.52 47.51 -7.44
CA ASN A 459 3.80 48.14 -7.81
C ASN A 459 4.31 47.73 -9.19
N PHE A 460 3.92 46.55 -9.67
CA PHE A 460 4.29 46.01 -10.98
C PHE A 460 3.06 45.95 -11.88
N GLU A 461 2.73 47.09 -12.52
CA GLU A 461 1.61 47.16 -13.48
C GLU A 461 1.84 46.16 -14.61
N LYS A 462 0.83 45.31 -14.82
CA LYS A 462 0.82 44.37 -15.97
C LYS A 462 0.28 45.06 -17.20
N ASN A 463 0.89 44.82 -18.35
CA ASN A 463 0.31 45.17 -19.64
C ASN A 463 -1.04 44.46 -19.80
N THR A 464 -2.15 45.20 -19.71
CA THR A 464 -3.52 44.65 -19.79
C THR A 464 -3.94 44.25 -21.19
N THR A 465 -3.20 44.58 -22.24
CA THR A 465 -3.47 44.20 -23.62
C THR A 465 -2.75 42.89 -23.95
N SER A 466 -3.35 41.76 -23.58
CA SER A 466 -2.83 40.45 -24.00
C SER A 466 -3.16 40.20 -25.48
N ASN A 467 -2.20 40.39 -26.36
CA ASN A 467 -2.24 39.88 -27.74
C ASN A 467 -1.65 38.45 -27.78
N LEU A 468 -2.33 37.54 -27.07
CA LEU A 468 -1.85 36.15 -26.97
C LEU A 468 -2.03 35.46 -28.33
N ASN A 469 -0.94 35.23 -29.04
CA ASN A 469 -0.97 34.53 -30.33
C ASN A 469 -0.90 33.00 -30.13
N LEU A 470 -1.87 32.47 -29.36
CA LEU A 470 -2.00 31.03 -29.09
C LEU A 470 -3.35 30.51 -29.59
N THR A 471 -3.35 29.28 -30.06
CA THR A 471 -4.56 28.49 -30.29
C THR A 471 -4.77 27.50 -29.13
N THR A 472 -5.98 27.01 -28.97
CA THR A 472 -6.28 25.93 -28.01
C THR A 472 -5.50 24.64 -28.33
N ASP A 473 -5.17 24.38 -29.60
CA ASP A 473 -4.35 23.27 -30.07
C ASP A 473 -2.86 23.44 -29.67
N ASP A 474 -2.32 24.67 -29.71
CA ASP A 474 -0.98 24.96 -29.20
C ASP A 474 -0.87 24.62 -27.70
N ILE A 475 -1.88 25.02 -26.91
CA ILE A 475 -1.93 24.77 -25.46
C ILE A 475 -2.08 23.28 -25.18
N LEU A 476 -2.96 22.57 -25.90
CA LEU A 476 -3.12 21.13 -25.80
C LEU A 476 -1.79 20.38 -26.03
N LYS A 477 -1.12 20.69 -27.15
CA LYS A 477 0.15 20.04 -27.50
C LYS A 477 1.27 20.36 -26.51
N ALA A 478 1.31 21.57 -26.00
CA ALA A 478 2.23 21.96 -24.94
C ALA A 478 1.94 21.19 -23.63
N TYR A 479 0.67 21.04 -23.25
CA TYR A 479 0.24 20.25 -22.10
C TYR A 479 0.66 18.78 -22.24
N GLN A 480 0.42 18.15 -23.39
CA GLN A 480 0.85 16.79 -23.67
C GLN A 480 2.37 16.63 -23.57
N PHE A 481 3.15 17.60 -24.10
CA PHE A 481 4.61 17.60 -23.94
C PHE A 481 5.04 17.66 -22.49
N ALA A 482 4.49 18.60 -21.72
CA ALA A 482 4.87 18.84 -20.34
C ALA A 482 4.54 17.62 -19.45
N ARG A 483 3.40 16.94 -19.70
CA ARG A 483 3.03 15.68 -19.02
C ARG A 483 4.08 14.59 -19.21
N ILE A 484 4.59 14.39 -20.44
CA ILE A 484 5.63 13.40 -20.73
C ILE A 484 6.88 13.70 -19.89
N ILE A 485 7.31 14.97 -19.84
CA ILE A 485 8.50 15.37 -19.08
C ILE A 485 8.29 15.23 -17.57
N ASN A 486 7.12 15.61 -17.05
CA ASN A 486 6.78 15.44 -15.64
C ASN A 486 6.88 13.97 -15.21
N HIS A 487 6.25 13.07 -15.95
CA HIS A 487 6.30 11.64 -15.65
C HIS A 487 7.72 11.08 -15.81
N TYR A 488 8.48 11.51 -16.83
CA TYR A 488 9.89 11.15 -16.95
C TYR A 488 10.68 11.50 -15.67
N GLN A 489 10.54 12.73 -15.18
CA GLN A 489 11.24 13.18 -13.97
C GLN A 489 10.84 12.34 -12.75
N GLY A 490 9.55 12.03 -12.56
CA GLY A 490 9.08 11.20 -11.47
C GLY A 490 9.59 9.76 -11.55
N PHE A 491 9.48 9.09 -12.71
CA PHE A 491 10.00 7.73 -12.89
C PHE A 491 11.54 7.68 -12.79
N LYS A 492 12.24 8.72 -13.25
CA LYS A 492 13.68 8.82 -13.07
C LYS A 492 14.07 8.88 -11.60
N LEU A 493 13.34 9.63 -10.79
CA LEU A 493 13.55 9.69 -9.34
C LEU A 493 13.35 8.33 -8.69
N ILE A 494 12.27 7.61 -9.06
CA ILE A 494 12.01 6.24 -8.59
C ILE A 494 13.16 5.30 -8.98
N GLN A 495 13.64 5.39 -10.20
CA GLN A 495 14.74 4.57 -10.71
C GLN A 495 16.04 4.79 -9.92
N GLU A 496 16.40 6.03 -9.66
CA GLU A 496 17.61 6.33 -8.89
C GLU A 496 17.48 5.92 -7.42
N ALA A 497 16.29 6.11 -6.81
CA ALA A 497 16.02 5.59 -5.47
C ALA A 497 16.11 4.05 -5.43
N SER A 498 15.53 3.37 -6.44
CA SER A 498 15.59 1.91 -6.56
C SER A 498 17.02 1.39 -6.57
N LYS A 499 17.94 2.08 -7.27
CA LYS A 499 19.36 1.75 -7.28
C LYS A 499 20.02 2.05 -5.94
N SER A 500 19.81 3.27 -5.41
CA SER A 500 20.47 3.74 -4.19
C SER A 500 20.08 2.92 -2.95
N TYR A 501 18.84 2.45 -2.88
CA TYR A 501 18.31 1.68 -1.77
C TYR A 501 18.19 0.16 -2.06
N SER A 502 18.61 -0.30 -3.25
CA SER A 502 18.54 -1.72 -3.66
C SER A 502 17.14 -2.32 -3.62
N TRP A 503 16.10 -1.55 -3.97
CA TRP A 503 14.71 -2.01 -3.92
C TRP A 503 14.28 -2.86 -5.13
N ASN A 504 15.01 -2.82 -6.24
CA ASN A 504 14.72 -3.58 -7.46
C ASN A 504 13.30 -3.34 -8.01
N LEU A 505 12.88 -2.08 -8.09
CA LEU A 505 11.52 -1.69 -8.49
C LEU A 505 11.26 -1.98 -9.97
N ASN A 506 10.08 -2.53 -10.26
CA ASN A 506 9.61 -2.77 -11.62
C ASN A 506 8.77 -1.58 -12.11
N LEU A 507 9.32 -0.76 -13.01
CA LEU A 507 8.66 0.46 -13.50
C LEU A 507 7.38 0.17 -14.30
N SER A 508 7.33 -0.94 -15.05
CA SER A 508 6.12 -1.37 -15.78
C SER A 508 4.97 -1.69 -14.81
N GLU A 509 5.26 -2.42 -13.72
CA GLU A 509 4.27 -2.72 -12.69
C GLU A 509 3.84 -1.46 -11.92
N LEU A 510 4.75 -0.53 -11.64
CA LEU A 510 4.41 0.76 -11.04
C LEU A 510 3.47 1.57 -11.94
N ALA A 511 3.77 1.66 -13.23
CA ALA A 511 2.87 2.29 -14.20
C ALA A 511 1.50 1.58 -14.22
N ARG A 512 1.47 0.23 -14.23
CA ARG A 512 0.23 -0.57 -14.26
C ARG A 512 -0.67 -0.27 -13.05
N ILE A 513 -0.13 -0.28 -11.84
CA ILE A 513 -0.96 -0.01 -10.66
C ILE A 513 -1.44 1.45 -10.58
N TRP A 514 -0.88 2.35 -11.37
CA TRP A 514 -1.33 3.74 -11.49
C TRP A 514 -2.32 3.97 -12.64
N THR A 515 -2.69 2.93 -13.41
CA THR A 515 -3.73 3.03 -14.45
C THR A 515 -5.14 3.07 -13.88
N GLY A 516 -5.35 2.69 -12.62
CA GLY A 516 -6.64 2.70 -11.94
C GLY A 516 -6.53 3.06 -10.46
N GLY A 517 -7.60 3.61 -9.89
CA GLY A 517 -7.69 3.88 -8.45
C GLY A 517 -6.71 4.92 -7.90
N CYS A 518 -6.13 5.78 -8.72
CA CYS A 518 -5.21 6.81 -8.25
C CYS A 518 -5.47 8.17 -8.92
N ILE A 519 -4.93 9.22 -8.33
CA ILE A 519 -5.14 10.61 -8.78
C ILE A 519 -4.44 10.89 -10.12
N ILE A 520 -3.34 10.20 -10.43
CA ILE A 520 -2.59 10.41 -11.69
C ILE A 520 -2.93 9.38 -12.78
N LYS A 521 -4.05 8.63 -12.62
CA LYS A 521 -4.49 7.72 -13.68
C LYS A 521 -4.73 8.48 -14.98
N SER A 522 -4.24 7.91 -16.09
CA SER A 522 -4.34 8.55 -17.41
C SER A 522 -4.02 7.59 -18.54
N ASP A 523 -4.42 7.97 -19.78
CA ASP A 523 -4.04 7.23 -20.99
C ASP A 523 -2.53 7.16 -21.18
N LEU A 524 -1.81 8.23 -20.80
CA LEU A 524 -0.35 8.27 -20.83
C LEU A 524 0.26 7.21 -19.90
N MET A 525 -0.34 6.97 -18.74
CA MET A 525 0.12 5.93 -17.81
C MET A 525 -0.08 4.53 -18.39
N VAL A 526 -1.19 4.28 -19.08
CA VAL A 526 -1.45 3.01 -19.79
C VAL A 526 -0.36 2.75 -20.84
N GLU A 527 0.02 3.78 -21.62
CA GLU A 527 1.09 3.67 -22.60
C GLU A 527 2.45 3.32 -21.96
N PHE A 528 2.74 3.89 -20.80
CA PHE A 528 4.01 3.65 -20.10
C PHE A 528 4.16 2.22 -19.61
N VAL A 529 3.06 1.50 -19.33
CA VAL A 529 3.11 0.07 -18.97
C VAL A 529 3.89 -0.72 -20.02
N ASP A 530 3.57 -0.53 -21.29
CA ASP A 530 4.21 -1.29 -22.40
C ASP A 530 5.60 -0.74 -22.71
N ILE A 531 5.80 0.56 -22.60
CA ILE A 531 7.12 1.16 -22.84
C ILE A 531 8.14 0.65 -21.82
N PHE A 532 7.80 0.60 -20.54
CA PHE A 532 8.70 0.14 -19.48
C PHE A 532 9.00 -1.38 -19.51
N LYS A 533 8.27 -2.17 -20.31
CA LYS A 533 8.68 -3.56 -20.62
C LYS A 533 9.94 -3.62 -21.49
N THR A 534 10.23 -2.57 -22.24
CA THR A 534 11.30 -2.54 -23.25
C THR A 534 12.47 -1.62 -22.89
N THR A 535 12.26 -0.63 -22.05
CA THR A 535 13.29 0.33 -21.62
C THR A 535 12.95 0.98 -20.29
N ASP A 536 13.93 1.23 -19.46
CA ASP A 536 13.78 1.97 -18.21
C ASP A 536 13.88 3.51 -18.40
N ASN A 537 14.13 3.98 -19.63
CA ASN A 537 14.32 5.39 -19.93
C ASN A 537 13.38 5.86 -21.04
N LEU A 538 12.37 6.62 -20.68
CA LEU A 538 11.38 7.17 -21.62
C LEU A 538 12.03 8.02 -22.73
N LEU A 539 13.10 8.78 -22.42
CA LEU A 539 13.78 9.64 -23.40
C LEU A 539 14.66 8.89 -24.40
N THR A 540 14.84 7.57 -24.25
CA THR A 540 15.48 6.70 -25.25
C THR A 540 14.47 5.90 -26.07
N ASN A 541 13.20 5.90 -25.68
CA ASN A 541 12.15 5.19 -26.40
C ASN A 541 11.76 5.93 -27.69
N LYS A 542 11.77 5.23 -28.83
CA LYS A 542 11.50 5.80 -30.15
C LYS A 542 10.11 6.44 -30.29
N ILE A 543 9.09 5.86 -29.64
CA ILE A 543 7.71 6.37 -29.67
C ILE A 543 7.64 7.70 -28.92
N ILE A 544 8.20 7.74 -27.71
CA ILE A 544 8.24 8.95 -26.88
C ILE A 544 9.06 10.06 -27.55
N ILE A 545 10.23 9.73 -28.12
CA ILE A 545 11.05 10.70 -28.86
C ILE A 545 10.25 11.30 -30.03
N LYS A 546 9.53 10.48 -30.79
CA LYS A 546 8.69 10.96 -31.90
C LYS A 546 7.59 11.90 -31.41
N LYS A 547 6.91 11.56 -30.31
CA LYS A 547 5.89 12.43 -29.68
C LYS A 547 6.51 13.75 -29.23
N ILE A 548 7.58 13.70 -28.48
CA ILE A 548 8.30 14.92 -28.02
C ILE A 548 8.68 15.82 -29.19
N LYS A 549 9.25 15.27 -30.28
CA LYS A 549 9.61 16.04 -31.46
C LYS A 549 8.41 16.73 -32.12
N LEU A 550 7.27 16.05 -32.18
CA LEU A 550 6.02 16.59 -32.74
C LEU A 550 5.45 17.72 -31.87
N LEU A 551 5.50 17.58 -30.55
CA LEU A 551 4.91 18.51 -29.58
C LEU A 551 5.82 19.71 -29.25
N LYS A 552 7.15 19.57 -29.46
CA LYS A 552 8.14 20.58 -29.10
C LYS A 552 7.90 21.98 -29.68
N PRO A 553 7.44 22.16 -30.93
CA PRO A 553 7.13 23.50 -31.45
C PRO A 553 6.06 24.23 -30.64
N SER A 554 5.00 23.51 -30.22
CA SER A 554 3.89 24.12 -29.47
C SER A 554 4.30 24.55 -28.07
N ILE A 555 5.07 23.73 -27.32
CA ILE A 555 5.57 24.13 -25.99
C ILE A 555 6.48 25.34 -26.07
N LYS A 556 7.34 25.43 -27.08
CA LYS A 556 8.19 26.61 -27.32
C LYS A 556 7.36 27.87 -27.56
N LYS A 557 6.32 27.78 -28.41
CA LYS A 557 5.38 28.87 -28.69
C LYS A 557 4.64 29.31 -27.45
N VAL A 558 4.06 28.36 -26.71
CA VAL A 558 3.32 28.61 -25.45
C VAL A 558 4.19 29.32 -24.43
N VAL A 559 5.41 28.85 -24.19
CA VAL A 559 6.31 29.48 -23.22
C VAL A 559 6.75 30.87 -23.66
N SER A 560 7.07 31.06 -24.94
CA SER A 560 7.43 32.38 -25.48
C SER A 560 6.29 33.38 -25.33
N GLU A 561 5.08 33.02 -25.73
CA GLU A 561 3.89 33.87 -25.60
C GLU A 561 3.52 34.13 -24.12
N GLY A 562 3.66 33.10 -23.26
CA GLY A 562 3.42 33.26 -21.83
C GLY A 562 4.36 34.29 -21.20
N ILE A 563 5.65 34.27 -21.53
CA ILE A 563 6.64 35.25 -21.05
C ILE A 563 6.33 36.64 -21.58
N LEU A 564 6.08 36.77 -22.91
CA LEU A 564 5.79 38.04 -23.55
C LEU A 564 4.50 38.71 -23.01
N ASN A 565 3.54 37.92 -22.54
CA ASN A 565 2.29 38.41 -21.97
C ASN A 565 2.24 38.32 -20.44
N GLU A 566 3.38 38.17 -19.76
CA GLU A 566 3.55 38.17 -18.30
C GLU A 566 2.64 37.14 -17.58
N LEU A 567 2.38 35.98 -18.21
CA LEU A 567 1.63 34.89 -17.60
C LEU A 567 2.53 34.05 -16.70
N ALA A 568 2.07 33.74 -15.50
CA ALA A 568 2.78 32.85 -14.59
C ALA A 568 2.59 31.38 -15.01
N ILE A 569 3.53 30.84 -15.78
CA ILE A 569 3.51 29.47 -16.29
C ILE A 569 4.84 28.74 -15.97
N PRO A 570 5.25 28.68 -14.68
CA PRO A 570 6.54 28.17 -14.30
C PRO A 570 6.74 26.70 -14.67
N THR A 571 5.70 25.85 -14.56
CA THR A 571 5.82 24.41 -14.82
C THR A 571 5.96 24.10 -16.31
N PHE A 572 5.26 24.81 -17.18
CA PHE A 572 5.48 24.75 -18.65
C PHE A 572 6.88 25.21 -19.02
N SER A 573 7.36 26.30 -18.43
CA SER A 573 8.72 26.82 -18.65
C SER A 573 9.78 25.77 -18.27
N GLU A 574 9.64 25.12 -17.12
CA GLU A 574 10.57 24.08 -16.68
C GLU A 574 10.51 22.82 -17.55
N ALA A 575 9.36 22.46 -18.13
CA ALA A 575 9.27 21.32 -19.03
C ALA A 575 10.21 21.46 -20.25
N ILE A 576 10.20 22.61 -20.90
CA ILE A 576 11.06 22.85 -22.07
C ILE A 576 12.51 23.13 -21.68
N ASN A 577 12.75 23.86 -20.58
CA ASN A 577 14.10 24.14 -20.07
C ASN A 577 14.81 22.84 -19.67
N PHE A 578 14.12 21.92 -19.00
CA PHE A 578 14.63 20.60 -18.68
C PHE A 578 15.09 19.86 -19.94
N LEU A 579 14.21 19.75 -20.96
CA LEU A 579 14.58 19.03 -22.19
C LEU A 579 15.75 19.71 -22.91
N ASN A 580 15.77 21.03 -22.98
CA ASN A 580 16.86 21.77 -23.62
C ASN A 580 18.19 21.55 -22.90
N SER A 581 18.22 21.51 -21.58
CA SER A 581 19.42 21.24 -20.78
C SER A 581 19.84 19.77 -20.88
N PHE A 582 18.89 18.84 -20.88
CA PHE A 582 19.15 17.40 -20.88
C PHE A 582 19.56 16.86 -22.26
N ALA A 583 19.10 17.48 -23.34
CA ALA A 583 19.36 17.08 -24.72
C ALA A 583 20.54 17.81 -25.39
N VAL A 584 21.46 18.34 -24.60
CA VAL A 584 22.66 19.05 -25.11
C VAL A 584 23.93 18.25 -24.78
N ALA A 585 24.74 17.97 -25.76
CA ALA A 585 25.97 17.19 -25.58
C ALA A 585 27.05 17.99 -24.83
N ASP A 586 27.20 19.26 -25.17
CA ASP A 586 28.17 20.18 -24.60
C ASP A 586 27.48 21.30 -23.83
N SER A 587 27.30 21.09 -22.53
CA SER A 587 26.65 22.06 -21.66
C SER A 587 27.63 23.13 -21.15
N SER A 588 27.07 24.25 -20.65
CA SER A 588 27.83 25.32 -19.99
C SER A 588 28.42 24.94 -18.63
N ALA A 589 28.22 23.69 -18.17
CA ALA A 589 28.79 23.18 -16.92
C ALA A 589 30.35 23.18 -16.96
N ASN A 590 30.95 23.20 -18.13
CA ASN A 590 32.40 23.39 -18.30
C ASN A 590 32.88 24.72 -17.66
N LEU A 591 32.15 25.81 -17.84
CA LEU A 591 32.48 27.09 -17.22
C LEU A 591 32.32 27.01 -15.69
N ILE A 592 31.28 26.40 -15.20
CA ILE A 592 31.09 26.21 -13.74
C ILE A 592 32.26 25.39 -13.16
N GLN A 593 32.68 24.33 -13.85
CA GLN A 593 33.79 23.50 -13.37
C GLN A 593 35.13 24.24 -13.44
N ALA A 594 35.35 25.08 -14.46
CA ALA A 594 36.51 25.93 -14.55
C ALA A 594 36.54 26.99 -13.41
N GLN A 595 35.40 27.62 -13.09
CA GLN A 595 35.28 28.54 -11.95
C GLN A 595 35.60 27.84 -10.62
N ARG A 596 35.11 26.62 -10.42
CA ARG A 596 35.39 25.81 -9.22
C ARG A 596 36.88 25.48 -9.11
N ASP A 597 37.53 25.18 -10.23
CA ASP A 597 38.99 24.95 -10.27
C ASP A 597 39.76 26.23 -9.97
N TYR A 598 39.32 27.36 -10.52
CA TYR A 598 39.96 28.67 -10.32
C TYR A 598 39.98 29.08 -8.83
N PHE A 599 38.82 29.03 -8.15
CA PHE A 599 38.73 29.52 -6.77
C PHE A 599 39.07 28.48 -5.71
N GLY A 600 39.09 27.18 -6.03
CA GLY A 600 39.22 26.15 -5.01
C GLY A 600 40.01 24.91 -5.44
N ALA A 601 40.69 24.93 -6.56
CA ALA A 601 41.46 23.80 -7.11
C ALA A 601 40.63 22.47 -7.15
N HIS A 602 39.32 22.59 -7.47
CA HIS A 602 38.41 21.45 -7.49
C HIS A 602 38.62 20.51 -8.68
N THR A 603 39.63 20.75 -9.48
CA THR A 603 40.07 19.98 -10.64
C THR A 603 38.96 19.76 -11.70
N TYR A 604 39.34 19.37 -12.90
CA TYR A 604 38.40 19.06 -13.98
C TYR A 604 38.99 17.97 -14.88
N GLN A 605 38.11 17.28 -15.62
CA GLN A 605 38.50 16.34 -16.67
C GLN A 605 38.47 17.04 -18.03
N ARG A 606 39.38 16.66 -18.94
CA ARG A 606 39.46 17.21 -20.30
C ARG A 606 38.67 16.33 -21.27
N LYS A 607 38.02 16.96 -22.27
CA LYS A 607 37.32 16.26 -23.35
C LYS A 607 38.26 15.60 -24.36
N ASP A 608 39.44 16.13 -24.48
CA ASP A 608 40.51 15.68 -25.40
C ASP A 608 41.44 14.64 -24.74
N ASP A 609 41.17 14.22 -23.50
CA ASP A 609 41.87 13.16 -22.79
C ASP A 609 40.94 12.10 -22.26
N ASN A 610 40.97 10.91 -22.88
CA ASN A 610 40.18 9.75 -22.50
C ASN A 610 40.70 9.00 -21.25
N SER A 611 41.82 9.43 -20.66
CA SER A 611 42.41 8.77 -19.48
C SER A 611 41.62 8.94 -18.19
N LYS A 612 40.60 9.80 -18.21
CA LYS A 612 39.81 10.21 -17.02
C LYS A 612 40.63 10.88 -15.91
N LYS A 613 41.83 11.39 -16.27
CA LYS A 613 42.69 12.11 -15.35
C LYS A 613 42.05 13.45 -14.96
N PHE A 614 42.32 13.88 -13.74
CA PHE A 614 41.92 15.18 -13.23
C PHE A 614 43.05 16.18 -13.38
N TYR A 615 42.73 17.39 -13.84
CA TYR A 615 43.62 18.49 -14.08
C TYR A 615 43.30 19.66 -13.15
N HIS A 616 44.34 20.41 -12.80
CA HIS A 616 44.26 21.73 -12.19
C HIS A 616 45.04 22.69 -13.04
N THR A 617 44.54 23.90 -13.20
CA THR A 617 45.21 24.94 -14.04
C THR A 617 45.49 26.17 -13.18
N ASP A 618 46.73 26.72 -13.33
CA ASP A 618 46.99 28.09 -12.90
C ASP A 618 46.33 29.02 -13.91
N TRP A 619 45.20 29.60 -13.56
CA TRP A 619 44.37 30.41 -14.44
C TRP A 619 44.88 31.84 -14.62
N ILE A 620 45.91 32.27 -13.85
CA ILE A 620 46.41 33.63 -13.80
C ILE A 620 47.76 33.74 -14.51
N ASN A 621 48.62 32.74 -14.33
CA ASN A 621 49.95 32.74 -14.91
C ASN A 621 49.98 31.83 -16.16
N ASN A 622 50.46 32.34 -17.29
CA ASN A 622 50.60 31.59 -18.56
C ASN A 622 51.81 30.65 -18.53
#